data_5f52021c48e310d1315a4de4be3cce89
#
_entry.id   5f52021c48e310d1315a4de4be3cce89
#
_cell.length_a   1.000
_cell.length_b   1.000
_cell.length_c   1.000
_cell.angle_alpha   90.00
_cell.angle_beta   90.00
_cell.angle_gamma   90.00
#
_symmetry.space_group_name_H-M   'P 1'
#
loop_
_entity.id
_entity.type
_entity.pdbx_description
1 polymer ?
#
loop_
_entity_poly.entity_id
_entity_poly.type
_entity_poly.pdbx_seq_one_letter_code
_entity_poly.pdbx_strand_id
1 'polypeptide(L)'
;MKLSKEDQKKLRCNINDYVVYKRYGICQVEDIRYEKLIDDEKLCYVLNPLYENKSKVFLMVDSPAAKDSMHPVLTKEEIDKTIEETEKLDETWVTDAKKRQQQFEQILSGGDRVEILWIVKILGMHKAKTEKEGKKFYASDERIFSRATKMITEEFAFVLDIKPSEVVPYILKKIEK
;
A
#
# COMPACT_ATOMS: atom_id res chain seq x y z
N MET A 1 6.94 -21.42 21.54
CA MET A 1 6.98 -22.78 20.90
C MET A 1 7.88 -22.68 19.67
N LYS A 2 8.88 -23.57 19.51
CA LYS A 2 9.72 -23.51 18.29
C LYS A 2 8.92 -24.02 17.09
N LEU A 3 8.87 -23.23 16.02
CA LEU A 3 8.26 -23.62 14.76
C LEU A 3 8.95 -24.86 14.16
N SER A 4 8.17 -25.75 13.56
CA SER A 4 8.71 -26.91 12.86
C SER A 4 9.50 -26.49 11.61
N LYS A 5 10.36 -27.39 11.08
CA LYS A 5 11.07 -27.12 9.81
C LYS A 5 10.10 -26.93 8.62
N GLU A 6 8.93 -27.57 8.67
CA GLU A 6 7.90 -27.42 7.65
C GLU A 6 7.23 -26.06 7.74
N ASP A 7 6.94 -25.58 8.96
CA ASP A 7 6.39 -24.24 9.18
C ASP A 7 7.32 -23.15 8.67
N GLN A 8 8.63 -23.29 8.98
CA GLN A 8 9.65 -22.34 8.53
C GLN A 8 9.69 -22.20 6.99
N LYS A 9 9.47 -23.29 6.25
CA LYS A 9 9.43 -23.26 4.77
C LYS A 9 8.21 -22.52 4.20
N LYS A 10 7.14 -22.36 4.97
CA LYS A 10 5.93 -21.66 4.56
C LYS A 10 6.01 -20.15 4.80
N LEU A 11 6.98 -19.71 5.61
CA LEU A 11 7.12 -18.30 5.97
C LEU A 11 7.65 -17.48 4.79
N ARG A 12 7.07 -16.30 4.60
CA ARG A 12 7.47 -15.28 3.61
C ARG A 12 8.22 -14.12 4.25
N CYS A 13 8.11 -13.97 5.56
CA CYS A 13 8.79 -12.96 6.36
C CYS A 13 9.09 -13.51 7.75
N ASN A 14 9.99 -12.86 8.46
CA ASN A 14 10.44 -13.21 9.80
C ASN A 14 9.87 -12.26 10.85
N ILE A 15 10.00 -12.63 12.11
CA ILE A 15 9.71 -11.73 13.23
C ILE A 15 10.62 -10.49 13.12
N ASN A 16 10.07 -9.32 13.36
CA ASN A 16 10.64 -7.98 13.20
C ASN A 16 10.75 -7.47 11.76
N ASP A 17 10.40 -8.25 10.75
CA ASP A 17 10.29 -7.72 9.39
C ASP A 17 9.12 -6.72 9.29
N TYR A 18 9.25 -5.79 8.34
CA TYR A 18 8.18 -4.86 8.00
C TYR A 18 7.55 -5.27 6.68
N VAL A 19 6.23 -5.25 6.65
CA VAL A 19 5.41 -5.62 5.48
C VAL A 19 4.31 -4.60 5.25
N VAL A 20 3.91 -4.45 4.01
CA VAL A 20 2.69 -3.71 3.66
C VAL A 20 1.54 -4.71 3.55
N TYR A 21 0.48 -4.51 4.33
CA TYR A 21 -0.68 -5.39 4.32
C TYR A 21 -1.97 -4.61 4.04
N LYS A 22 -2.42 -4.65 2.77
CA LYS A 22 -3.68 -4.04 2.30
C LYS A 22 -4.01 -2.69 2.98
N ARG A 23 -5.22 -2.62 3.53
CA ARG A 23 -5.77 -1.45 4.21
C ARG A 23 -5.10 -1.09 5.55
N TYR A 24 -4.25 -1.95 6.07
CA TYR A 24 -3.54 -1.70 7.32
C TYR A 24 -2.22 -0.95 7.11
N GLY A 25 -1.79 -0.77 5.84
CA GLY A 25 -0.53 -0.13 5.51
C GLY A 25 0.66 -0.91 6.03
N ILE A 26 1.68 -0.21 6.54
CA ILE A 26 2.87 -0.84 7.07
C ILE A 26 2.59 -1.47 8.43
N CYS A 27 2.98 -2.73 8.53
CA CYS A 27 2.89 -3.51 9.76
C CYS A 27 4.25 -4.09 10.10
N GLN A 28 4.59 -4.14 11.38
CA GLN A 28 5.68 -4.97 11.87
C GLN A 28 5.18 -6.39 12.13
N VAL A 29 5.93 -7.39 11.72
CA VAL A 29 5.69 -8.78 12.11
C VAL A 29 6.19 -8.94 13.54
N GLU A 30 5.28 -8.82 14.50
CA GLU A 30 5.63 -8.85 15.92
C GLU A 30 5.89 -10.27 16.42
N ASP A 31 5.13 -11.24 15.88
CA ASP A 31 5.26 -12.65 16.26
C ASP A 31 4.78 -13.56 15.12
N ILE A 32 5.19 -14.82 15.17
CA ILE A 32 4.70 -15.89 14.28
C ILE A 32 4.40 -17.09 15.17
N ARG A 33 3.13 -17.39 15.36
CA ARG A 33 2.68 -18.42 16.29
C ARG A 33 1.38 -19.09 15.90
N TYR A 34 1.08 -20.19 16.53
CA TYR A 34 -0.22 -20.82 16.41
C TYR A 34 -1.26 -20.04 17.22
N GLU A 35 -2.40 -19.78 16.60
CA GLU A 35 -3.57 -19.16 17.22
C GLU A 35 -4.77 -20.06 17.04
N LYS A 36 -5.58 -20.14 18.11
CA LYS A 36 -6.84 -20.89 18.08
C LYS A 36 -7.90 -20.05 17.38
N LEU A 37 -8.24 -20.43 16.16
CA LEU A 37 -9.29 -19.79 15.36
C LEU A 37 -10.49 -20.73 15.28
N ILE A 38 -11.58 -20.36 15.95
CA ILE A 38 -12.87 -21.11 16.03
C ILE A 38 -12.66 -22.59 16.37
N ASP A 39 -12.33 -23.44 15.41
CA ASP A 39 -12.25 -24.89 15.59
C ASP A 39 -10.83 -25.48 15.51
N ASP A 40 -9.87 -24.76 14.93
CA ASP A 40 -8.51 -25.23 14.66
C ASP A 40 -7.44 -24.26 15.13
N GLU A 41 -6.26 -24.80 15.46
CA GLU A 41 -5.05 -24.01 15.60
C GLU A 41 -4.39 -23.78 14.23
N LYS A 42 -4.17 -22.52 13.88
CA LYS A 42 -3.53 -22.10 12.62
C LYS A 42 -2.27 -21.29 12.90
N LEU A 43 -1.25 -21.53 12.11
CA LEU A 43 -0.04 -20.70 12.14
C LEU A 43 -0.35 -19.32 11.57
N CYS A 44 -0.11 -18.27 12.36
CA CYS A 44 -0.44 -16.91 12.02
C CYS A 44 0.75 -15.97 12.17
N TYR A 45 0.85 -15.00 11.27
CA TYR A 45 1.58 -13.77 11.52
C TYR A 45 0.78 -12.90 12.48
N VAL A 46 1.43 -12.35 13.48
CA VAL A 46 0.88 -11.30 14.35
C VAL A 46 1.44 -9.97 13.85
N LEU A 47 0.60 -9.21 13.14
CA LEU A 47 0.99 -7.95 12.53
C LEU A 47 0.57 -6.79 13.42
N ASN A 48 1.48 -5.86 13.65
CA ASN A 48 1.25 -4.62 14.39
C ASN A 48 1.29 -3.43 13.41
N PRO A 49 0.12 -2.82 13.05
CA PRO A 49 0.09 -1.64 12.17
C PRO A 49 0.80 -0.44 12.81
N LEU A 50 1.69 0.25 12.07
CA LEU A 50 2.51 1.33 12.62
C LEU A 50 1.78 2.68 12.69
N TYR A 51 0.92 2.98 11.73
CA TYR A 51 0.29 4.31 11.58
C TYR A 51 -1.16 4.36 12.05
N GLU A 52 -1.70 3.26 12.48
CA GLU A 52 -3.07 3.19 12.97
C GLU A 52 -3.10 2.57 14.36
N ASN A 53 -3.73 3.24 15.32
CA ASN A 53 -4.00 2.69 16.66
C ASN A 53 -5.06 1.58 16.57
N LYS A 54 -4.77 0.55 15.80
CA LYS A 54 -5.63 -0.62 15.63
C LYS A 54 -5.10 -1.81 16.43
N SER A 55 -6.03 -2.69 16.78
CA SER A 55 -5.69 -3.98 17.35
C SER A 55 -4.77 -4.76 16.41
N LYS A 56 -3.93 -5.62 16.98
CA LYS A 56 -3.09 -6.55 16.23
C LYS A 56 -3.90 -7.33 15.21
N VAL A 57 -3.32 -7.58 14.05
CA VAL A 57 -3.94 -8.32 12.97
C VAL A 57 -3.35 -9.72 12.95
N PHE A 58 -4.20 -10.73 13.05
CA PHE A 58 -3.81 -12.13 12.92
C PHE A 58 -4.06 -12.58 11.49
N LEU A 59 -3.00 -12.95 10.78
CA LEU A 59 -3.05 -13.35 9.38
C LEU A 59 -2.52 -14.77 9.24
N MET A 60 -3.38 -15.70 8.86
CA MET A 60 -2.97 -17.09 8.65
C MET A 60 -1.88 -17.17 7.55
N VAL A 61 -0.77 -17.84 7.86
CA VAL A 61 0.40 -17.97 6.97
C VAL A 61 0.03 -18.57 5.61
N ASP A 62 -0.85 -19.57 5.61
CA ASP A 62 -1.27 -20.28 4.39
C ASP A 62 -2.49 -19.63 3.69
N SER A 63 -2.97 -18.49 4.17
CA SER A 63 -4.15 -17.85 3.58
C SER A 63 -3.84 -17.20 2.23
N PRO A 64 -4.83 -17.14 1.31
CA PRO A 64 -4.69 -16.33 0.09
C PRO A 64 -4.34 -14.87 0.42
N ALA A 65 -4.90 -14.32 1.50
CA ALA A 65 -4.62 -12.95 1.94
C ALA A 65 -3.14 -12.73 2.29
N ALA A 66 -2.47 -13.71 2.90
CA ALA A 66 -1.03 -13.63 3.16
C ALA A 66 -0.21 -13.69 1.87
N LYS A 67 -0.68 -14.45 0.87
CA LYS A 67 0.00 -14.63 -0.40
C LYS A 67 -0.15 -13.43 -1.34
N ASP A 68 -1.36 -12.90 -1.44
CA ASP A 68 -1.74 -11.94 -2.49
C ASP A 68 -1.76 -10.49 -2.00
N SER A 69 -1.68 -10.27 -0.69
CA SER A 69 -1.94 -8.94 -0.12
C SER A 69 -0.94 -8.49 0.93
N MET A 70 0.02 -9.33 1.26
CA MET A 70 1.15 -8.99 2.11
C MET A 70 2.41 -8.91 1.25
N HIS A 71 3.03 -7.74 1.21
CA HIS A 71 4.21 -7.46 0.40
C HIS A 71 5.33 -6.91 1.29
N PRO A 72 6.61 -7.16 0.98
CA PRO A 72 7.69 -6.46 1.64
C PRO A 72 7.58 -4.95 1.38
N VAL A 73 8.11 -4.13 2.30
CA VAL A 73 8.30 -2.71 2.04
C VAL A 73 9.36 -2.53 0.96
N LEU A 74 9.21 -1.46 0.16
CA LEU A 74 10.19 -1.11 -0.87
C LEU A 74 11.52 -0.70 -0.24
N THR A 75 12.60 -0.83 -1.00
CA THR A 75 13.88 -0.16 -0.72
C THR A 75 13.85 1.28 -1.26
N LYS A 76 14.83 2.10 -0.88
CA LYS A 76 14.96 3.46 -1.41
C LYS A 76 15.18 3.49 -2.92
N GLU A 77 15.96 2.56 -3.42
CA GLU A 77 16.23 2.39 -4.85
C GLU A 77 14.97 1.99 -5.61
N GLU A 78 14.15 1.11 -5.02
CA GLU A 78 12.86 0.73 -5.59
C GLU A 78 11.86 1.88 -5.58
N ILE A 79 11.87 2.76 -4.57
CA ILE A 79 11.07 3.99 -4.55
C ILE A 79 11.46 4.91 -5.70
N ASP A 80 12.76 5.17 -5.88
CA ASP A 80 13.25 6.02 -6.97
C ASP A 80 12.84 5.44 -8.33
N LYS A 81 13.00 4.13 -8.52
CA LYS A 81 12.55 3.43 -9.73
C LYS A 81 11.03 3.51 -9.93
N THR A 82 10.24 3.36 -8.86
CA THR A 82 8.78 3.50 -8.90
C THR A 82 8.37 4.88 -9.43
N ILE A 83 9.03 5.93 -8.95
CA ILE A 83 8.78 7.31 -9.41
C ILE A 83 9.09 7.43 -10.91
N GLU A 84 10.26 6.95 -11.35
CA GLU A 84 10.69 7.01 -12.76
C GLU A 84 9.75 6.20 -13.69
N GLU A 85 9.30 5.04 -13.25
CA GLU A 85 8.37 4.20 -14.05
C GLU A 85 6.99 4.82 -14.11
N THR A 86 6.52 5.46 -13.06
CA THR A 86 5.22 6.17 -13.04
C THR A 86 5.19 7.32 -14.05
N GLU A 87 6.31 8.04 -14.24
CA GLU A 87 6.38 9.13 -15.21
C GLU A 87 6.26 8.69 -16.68
N LYS A 88 6.51 7.41 -16.96
CA LYS A 88 6.39 6.84 -18.30
C LYS A 88 4.97 6.35 -18.63
N LEU A 89 4.07 6.30 -17.64
CA LEU A 89 2.70 5.85 -17.83
C LEU A 89 1.84 6.90 -18.52
N ASP A 90 0.90 6.43 -19.34
CA ASP A 90 -0.06 7.29 -20.03
C ASP A 90 -0.98 8.03 -19.03
N GLU A 91 -1.21 9.31 -19.28
CA GLU A 91 -2.06 10.19 -18.47
C GLU A 91 -3.51 10.27 -18.97
N THR A 92 -3.95 9.34 -19.80
CA THR A 92 -5.30 9.34 -20.37
C THR A 92 -6.36 9.24 -19.28
N TRP A 93 -7.23 10.25 -19.23
CA TRP A 93 -8.35 10.30 -18.31
C TRP A 93 -9.53 9.45 -18.75
N VAL A 94 -9.97 8.51 -17.92
CA VAL A 94 -11.18 7.72 -18.14
C VAL A 94 -12.41 8.55 -17.72
N THR A 95 -13.19 9.04 -18.69
CA THR A 95 -14.34 9.92 -18.44
C THR A 95 -15.51 9.22 -17.74
N ASP A 96 -15.74 7.94 -18.06
CA ASP A 96 -16.76 7.12 -17.40
C ASP A 96 -16.39 6.87 -15.93
N ALA A 97 -17.12 7.51 -15.03
CA ALA A 97 -16.84 7.46 -13.59
C ALA A 97 -16.94 6.03 -13.02
N LYS A 98 -17.87 5.22 -13.49
CA LYS A 98 -18.05 3.85 -13.00
C LYS A 98 -16.90 2.94 -13.45
N LYS A 99 -16.49 3.01 -14.70
CA LYS A 99 -15.34 2.28 -15.24
C LYS A 99 -14.06 2.69 -14.55
N ARG A 100 -13.84 4.00 -14.36
CA ARG A 100 -12.68 4.58 -13.67
C ARG A 100 -12.57 4.07 -12.25
N GLN A 101 -13.67 4.12 -11.48
CA GLN A 101 -13.69 3.61 -10.10
C GLN A 101 -13.36 2.12 -10.05
N GLN A 102 -13.95 1.32 -10.91
CA GLN A 102 -13.69 -0.12 -10.97
C GLN A 102 -12.23 -0.41 -11.27
N GLN A 103 -11.63 0.28 -12.24
CA GLN A 103 -10.22 0.17 -12.59
C GLN A 103 -9.32 0.54 -11.42
N PHE A 104 -9.56 1.68 -10.77
CA PHE A 104 -8.75 2.13 -9.65
C PHE A 104 -8.85 1.22 -8.43
N GLU A 105 -10.04 0.67 -8.13
CA GLU A 105 -10.19 -0.32 -7.06
C GLU A 105 -9.43 -1.61 -7.34
N GLN A 106 -9.36 -2.05 -8.59
CA GLN A 106 -8.56 -3.21 -9.00
C GLN A 106 -7.07 -2.94 -8.78
N ILE A 107 -6.56 -1.79 -9.21
CA ILE A 107 -5.17 -1.37 -9.00
C ILE A 107 -4.83 -1.30 -7.51
N LEU A 108 -5.66 -0.63 -6.71
CA LEU A 108 -5.44 -0.55 -5.25
C LEU A 108 -5.46 -1.92 -4.57
N SER A 109 -6.24 -2.86 -5.10
CA SER A 109 -6.29 -4.22 -4.58
C SER A 109 -5.09 -5.07 -5.02
N GLY A 110 -4.52 -4.78 -6.19
CA GLY A 110 -3.32 -5.44 -6.72
C GLY A 110 -2.05 -5.06 -5.99
N GLY A 111 -1.97 -3.86 -5.45
CA GLY A 111 -0.86 -3.40 -4.62
C GLY A 111 0.40 -3.00 -5.38
N ASP A 112 0.36 -2.90 -6.71
CA ASP A 112 1.48 -2.39 -7.51
C ASP A 112 1.71 -0.90 -7.24
N ARG A 113 2.93 -0.54 -6.80
CA ARG A 113 3.26 0.81 -6.34
C ARG A 113 3.35 1.81 -7.50
N VAL A 114 3.77 1.36 -8.67
CA VAL A 114 3.84 2.22 -9.87
C VAL A 114 2.42 2.64 -10.28
N GLU A 115 1.50 1.67 -10.34
CA GLU A 115 0.10 1.94 -10.68
C GLU A 115 -0.61 2.76 -9.58
N ILE A 116 -0.33 2.51 -8.29
CA ILE A 116 -0.92 3.28 -7.19
C ILE A 116 -0.41 4.72 -7.22
N LEU A 117 0.88 4.95 -7.45
CA LEU A 117 1.44 6.29 -7.58
C LEU A 117 0.89 7.00 -8.82
N TRP A 118 0.66 6.27 -9.92
CA TRP A 118 -0.02 6.80 -11.10
C TRP A 118 -1.45 7.27 -10.78
N ILE A 119 -2.23 6.53 -9.97
CA ILE A 119 -3.56 7.00 -9.49
C ILE A 119 -3.42 8.32 -8.73
N VAL A 120 -2.44 8.45 -7.85
CA VAL A 120 -2.18 9.70 -7.10
C VAL A 120 -1.89 10.85 -8.07
N LYS A 121 -1.05 10.62 -9.08
CA LYS A 121 -0.71 11.62 -10.11
C LYS A 121 -1.96 12.05 -10.89
N ILE A 122 -2.67 11.11 -11.51
CA ILE A 122 -3.83 11.38 -12.37
C ILE A 122 -4.97 12.07 -11.62
N LEU A 123 -5.31 11.57 -10.43
CA LEU A 123 -6.38 12.18 -9.62
C LEU A 123 -5.96 13.54 -9.06
N GLY A 124 -4.69 13.71 -8.67
CA GLY A 124 -4.16 14.99 -8.22
C GLY A 124 -4.23 16.06 -9.31
N MET A 125 -3.80 15.73 -10.54
CA MET A 125 -3.88 16.62 -11.71
C MET A 125 -5.34 16.98 -12.05
N HIS A 126 -6.23 15.98 -12.06
CA HIS A 126 -7.65 16.21 -12.35
C HIS A 126 -8.32 17.05 -11.26
N LYS A 127 -8.00 16.82 -9.98
CA LYS A 127 -8.47 17.61 -8.85
C LYS A 127 -8.08 19.08 -8.99
N ALA A 128 -6.80 19.35 -9.22
CA ALA A 128 -6.27 20.70 -9.41
C ALA A 128 -6.94 21.44 -10.58
N LYS A 129 -7.15 20.74 -11.71
CA LYS A 129 -7.85 21.28 -12.89
C LYS A 129 -9.31 21.63 -12.54
N THR A 130 -10.02 20.70 -11.90
CA THR A 130 -11.43 20.84 -11.56
C THR A 130 -11.66 22.02 -10.59
N GLU A 131 -10.79 22.15 -9.57
CA GLU A 131 -10.82 23.26 -8.62
C GLU A 131 -10.55 24.60 -9.29
N LYS A 132 -9.56 24.65 -10.21
CA LYS A 132 -9.24 25.86 -11.00
C LYS A 132 -10.42 26.30 -11.89
N GLU A 133 -11.21 25.35 -12.38
CA GLU A 133 -12.43 25.61 -13.16
C GLU A 133 -13.66 25.96 -12.29
N GLY A 134 -13.51 26.03 -10.96
CA GLY A 134 -14.61 26.27 -10.01
C GLY A 134 -15.62 25.12 -9.92
N LYS A 135 -15.25 23.94 -10.39
CA LYS A 135 -16.07 22.74 -10.36
C LYS A 135 -15.76 21.89 -9.13
N LYS A 136 -16.73 21.05 -8.74
CA LYS A 136 -16.57 20.17 -7.59
C LYS A 136 -15.90 18.85 -8.00
N PHE A 137 -14.86 18.44 -7.28
CA PHE A 137 -14.25 17.13 -7.45
C PHE A 137 -15.20 16.04 -6.91
N TYR A 138 -15.31 14.91 -7.60
CA TYR A 138 -16.25 13.85 -7.22
C TYR A 138 -15.84 13.17 -5.92
N ALA A 139 -16.78 12.99 -5.00
CA ALA A 139 -16.52 12.37 -3.69
C ALA A 139 -15.98 10.92 -3.77
N SER A 140 -16.35 10.19 -4.83
CA SER A 140 -15.81 8.86 -5.10
C SER A 140 -14.33 8.89 -5.47
N ASP A 141 -13.94 9.83 -6.34
CA ASP A 141 -12.55 10.03 -6.74
C ASP A 141 -11.71 10.56 -5.57
N GLU A 142 -12.27 11.45 -4.73
CA GLU A 142 -11.62 11.93 -3.50
C GLU A 142 -11.28 10.80 -2.54
N ARG A 143 -12.18 9.82 -2.37
CA ARG A 143 -11.93 8.65 -1.50
C ARG A 143 -10.80 7.77 -2.03
N ILE A 144 -10.78 7.53 -3.35
CA ILE A 144 -9.72 6.77 -4.00
C ILE A 144 -8.39 7.51 -3.89
N PHE A 145 -8.40 8.81 -4.18
CA PHE A 145 -7.22 9.67 -4.10
C PHE A 145 -6.61 9.67 -2.69
N SER A 146 -7.44 9.89 -1.66
CA SER A 146 -7.00 9.88 -0.26
C SER A 146 -6.41 8.52 0.13
N ARG A 147 -7.03 7.42 -0.32
CA ARG A 147 -6.56 6.07 -0.01
C ARG A 147 -5.23 5.76 -0.72
N ALA A 148 -5.12 6.06 -2.01
CA ALA A 148 -3.90 5.88 -2.77
C ALA A 148 -2.75 6.73 -2.22
N THR A 149 -3.01 8.01 -1.94
CA THR A 149 -2.03 8.93 -1.34
C THR A 149 -1.54 8.42 0.00
N LYS A 150 -2.45 7.96 0.87
CA LYS A 150 -2.08 7.40 2.17
C LYS A 150 -1.15 6.18 2.00
N MET A 151 -1.49 5.25 1.11
CA MET A 151 -0.68 4.05 0.86
C MET A 151 0.75 4.41 0.44
N ILE A 152 0.92 5.33 -0.49
CA ILE A 152 2.23 5.77 -0.98
C ILE A 152 2.98 6.57 0.08
N THR A 153 2.33 7.55 0.71
CA THR A 153 3.02 8.43 1.66
C THR A 153 3.46 7.73 2.93
N GLU A 154 2.70 6.78 3.45
CA GLU A 154 3.10 6.01 4.62
C GLU A 154 4.29 5.10 4.33
N GLU A 155 4.28 4.38 3.19
CA GLU A 155 5.38 3.49 2.83
C GLU A 155 6.66 4.27 2.50
N PHE A 156 6.56 5.32 1.67
CA PHE A 156 7.73 6.11 1.29
C PHE A 156 8.31 6.87 2.48
N ALA A 157 7.46 7.44 3.34
CA ALA A 157 7.90 8.12 4.56
C ALA A 157 8.69 7.18 5.48
N PHE A 158 8.18 5.96 5.67
CA PHE A 158 8.83 4.96 6.49
C PHE A 158 10.21 4.56 5.94
N VAL A 159 10.28 4.25 4.64
CA VAL A 159 11.53 3.78 3.99
C VAL A 159 12.57 4.88 3.86
N LEU A 160 12.13 6.12 3.60
CA LEU A 160 13.02 7.28 3.43
C LEU A 160 13.39 7.95 4.76
N ASP A 161 12.79 7.52 5.87
CA ASP A 161 12.95 8.14 7.20
C ASP A 161 12.63 9.65 7.18
N ILE A 162 11.48 10.00 6.57
CA ILE A 162 10.97 11.36 6.47
C ILE A 162 9.51 11.40 6.95
N LYS A 163 8.97 12.60 7.14
CA LYS A 163 7.53 12.74 7.48
C LYS A 163 6.65 12.47 6.25
N PRO A 164 5.43 11.93 6.43
CA PRO A 164 4.49 11.73 5.32
C PRO A 164 4.23 13.01 4.49
N SER A 165 4.26 14.19 5.13
CA SER A 165 4.12 15.49 4.45
C SER A 165 5.29 15.87 3.55
N GLU A 166 6.43 15.22 3.70
CA GLU A 166 7.65 15.48 2.91
C GLU A 166 7.76 14.57 1.69
N VAL A 167 6.91 13.54 1.60
CA VAL A 167 6.95 12.55 0.50
C VAL A 167 6.61 13.19 -0.84
N VAL A 168 5.54 13.98 -0.93
CA VAL A 168 5.16 14.66 -2.18
C VAL A 168 6.27 15.61 -2.65
N PRO A 169 6.83 16.50 -1.80
CA PRO A 169 8.02 17.29 -2.16
C PRO A 169 9.21 16.45 -2.65
N TYR A 170 9.45 15.29 -2.02
CA TYR A 170 10.52 14.38 -2.46
C TYR A 170 10.27 13.86 -3.88
N ILE A 171 9.04 13.39 -4.17
CA ILE A 171 8.64 12.89 -5.49
C ILE A 171 8.84 13.99 -6.55
N LEU A 172 8.31 15.20 -6.30
CA LEU A 172 8.41 16.32 -7.24
C LEU A 172 9.86 16.67 -7.56
N LYS A 173 10.72 16.71 -6.54
CA LYS A 173 12.18 16.97 -6.74
C LYS A 173 12.88 15.88 -7.58
N LYS A 174 12.37 14.64 -7.57
CA LYS A 174 12.90 13.55 -8.40
C LYS A 174 12.47 13.67 -9.85
N ILE A 175 11.25 14.15 -10.10
CA ILE A 175 10.68 14.32 -11.45
C ILE A 175 11.31 15.53 -12.18
N GLU A 176 11.66 16.59 -11.44
CA GLU A 176 12.26 17.82 -12.00
C GLU A 176 13.74 17.67 -12.41
N LYS A 177 14.34 16.51 -12.20
CA LYS A 177 15.74 16.21 -12.59
C LYS A 177 15.81 15.50 -13.93
#